data_7d4251ccc7a9c2a179c93495edac013c
#
_entry.id   7d4251ccc7a9c2a179c93495edac013c
#
_cell.length_a   1.000
_cell.length_b   1.000
_cell.length_c   1.000
_cell.angle_alpha   90.00
_cell.angle_beta   90.00
_cell.angle_gamma   90.00
#
_symmetry.space_group_name_H-M   'P 1'
#
loop_
_entity.id
_entity.type
_entity.pdbx_description
1 polymer ?
#
loop_
_entity_poly.entity_id
_entity_poly.type
_entity_poly.pdbx_seq_one_letter_code
_entity_poly.pdbx_strand_id
1 'polypeptide(L)'
;GNLITDFMKIKSGLMHKANGGYIIFHASDMVGNAFAWDTLRKILKTGTVTIEPLKEYQLGGITVSAIRPETTEVNVKVILVGSLYYYEMLKEYDDDFSKLFKMCVLFDYEMDYNKKNIDSVVSFVNNFVSKENLKPIDKNAIRQLVEYSTRVAERQDKMTTRFGTLGDVLIEANTWANMDGLDTINEKCVLKAINKRIERVNIYAEKYIDMIKENEILIDTTGEKVGQIN
;
A
#
# COMPACT_ATOMS: atom_id res chain seq x y z
N GLY A 1 14.06 -28.40 -32.59
CA GLY A 1 13.32 -29.32 -31.72
C GLY A 1 11.87 -28.85 -31.63
N ASN A 2 10.91 -29.78 -31.86
CA ASN A 2 9.48 -29.45 -31.76
C ASN A 2 9.08 -29.29 -30.29
N LEU A 3 8.50 -28.16 -29.94
CA LEU A 3 7.86 -27.97 -28.66
C LEU A 3 6.48 -28.64 -28.70
N ILE A 4 6.35 -29.79 -28.04
CA ILE A 4 5.08 -30.52 -27.94
C ILE A 4 4.49 -30.17 -26.55
N THR A 5 3.28 -29.62 -26.54
CA THR A 5 2.52 -29.40 -25.31
C THR A 5 1.31 -30.34 -25.30
N ASP A 6 1.03 -30.88 -24.14
CA ASP A 6 -0.04 -31.83 -23.88
C ASP A 6 -1.06 -31.13 -22.92
N PHE A 7 -2.32 -31.58 -22.94
CA PHE A 7 -3.39 -31.02 -22.13
C PHE A 7 -3.09 -31.05 -20.60
N MET A 8 -2.28 -32.01 -20.15
CA MET A 8 -1.83 -32.12 -18.75
C MET A 8 -0.91 -30.97 -18.33
N LYS A 9 -0.34 -30.23 -19.26
CA LYS A 9 0.58 -29.10 -19.01
C LYS A 9 -0.14 -27.76 -18.97
N ILE A 10 -1.43 -27.73 -19.28
CA ILE A 10 -2.25 -26.52 -19.23
C ILE A 10 -2.61 -26.25 -17.78
N LYS A 11 -2.14 -25.12 -17.25
CA LYS A 11 -2.50 -24.64 -15.90
C LYS A 11 -3.59 -23.59 -15.99
N SER A 12 -4.59 -23.71 -15.13
CA SER A 12 -5.64 -22.69 -15.00
C SER A 12 -5.03 -21.36 -14.57
N GLY A 13 -5.35 -20.28 -15.29
CA GLY A 13 -4.97 -18.92 -14.93
C GLY A 13 -5.75 -18.38 -13.73
N LEU A 14 -5.35 -17.20 -13.25
CA LEU A 14 -5.99 -16.57 -12.09
C LEU A 14 -7.50 -16.34 -12.28
N MET A 15 -7.93 -15.97 -13.48
CA MET A 15 -9.35 -15.75 -13.79
C MET A 15 -10.18 -17.02 -13.66
N HIS A 16 -9.67 -18.15 -14.10
CA HIS A 16 -10.34 -19.44 -13.93
C HIS A 16 -10.44 -19.84 -12.44
N LYS A 17 -9.37 -19.60 -11.68
CA LYS A 17 -9.36 -19.88 -10.23
C LYS A 17 -10.33 -19.00 -9.44
N ALA A 18 -10.56 -17.78 -9.91
CA ALA A 18 -11.48 -16.82 -9.29
C ALA A 18 -12.93 -16.96 -9.77
N ASN A 19 -13.21 -17.90 -10.70
CA ASN A 19 -14.54 -18.06 -11.28
C ASN A 19 -15.61 -18.32 -10.20
N GLY A 20 -16.70 -17.58 -10.26
CA GLY A 20 -17.76 -17.57 -9.24
C GLY A 20 -17.44 -16.74 -7.99
N GLY A 21 -16.29 -16.05 -7.94
CA GLY A 21 -15.83 -15.30 -6.77
C GLY A 21 -15.27 -13.92 -7.09
N TYR A 22 -14.24 -13.56 -6.35
CA TYR A 22 -13.59 -12.25 -6.40
C TYR A 22 -12.12 -12.39 -6.73
N ILE A 23 -11.60 -11.41 -7.47
CA ILE A 23 -10.18 -11.24 -7.69
C ILE A 23 -9.79 -9.79 -7.39
N ILE A 24 -8.68 -9.61 -6.70
CA ILE A 24 -8.17 -8.30 -6.30
C ILE A 24 -6.84 -8.08 -7.01
N PHE A 25 -6.72 -6.95 -7.70
CA PHE A 25 -5.48 -6.52 -8.34
C PHE A 25 -5.02 -5.17 -7.79
N HIS A 26 -3.72 -4.98 -7.70
CA HIS A 26 -3.17 -3.65 -7.55
C HIS A 26 -3.24 -2.90 -8.88
N ALA A 27 -3.80 -1.69 -8.85
CA ALA A 27 -3.94 -0.87 -10.04
C ALA A 27 -2.58 -0.54 -10.68
N SER A 28 -1.52 -0.34 -9.88
CA SER A 28 -0.14 -0.16 -10.34
C SER A 28 0.34 -1.29 -11.23
N ASP A 29 0.06 -2.54 -10.84
CA ASP A 29 0.53 -3.73 -11.56
C ASP A 29 -0.20 -3.87 -12.90
N MET A 30 -1.49 -3.52 -12.91
CA MET A 30 -2.32 -3.56 -14.12
C MET A 30 -1.92 -2.47 -15.11
N VAL A 31 -1.68 -1.25 -14.63
CA VAL A 31 -1.24 -0.13 -15.48
C VAL A 31 0.18 -0.35 -16.00
N GLY A 32 1.06 -0.92 -15.18
CA GLY A 32 2.43 -1.25 -15.59
C GLY A 32 2.53 -2.35 -16.66
N ASN A 33 1.44 -3.07 -16.94
CA ASN A 33 1.38 -4.15 -17.92
C ASN A 33 0.19 -3.99 -18.86
N ALA A 34 0.41 -3.30 -19.97
CA ALA A 34 -0.63 -3.01 -20.96
C ALA A 34 -1.33 -4.29 -21.47
N PHE A 35 -0.59 -5.39 -21.68
CA PHE A 35 -1.16 -6.66 -22.12
C PHE A 35 -2.12 -7.26 -21.06
N ALA A 36 -1.75 -7.19 -19.78
CA ALA A 36 -2.61 -7.67 -18.70
C ALA A 36 -3.88 -6.81 -18.59
N TRP A 37 -3.75 -5.49 -18.74
CA TRP A 37 -4.89 -4.57 -18.72
C TRP A 37 -5.84 -4.81 -19.89
N ASP A 38 -5.34 -4.91 -21.11
CA ASP A 38 -6.16 -5.20 -22.29
C ASP A 38 -6.86 -6.55 -22.20
N THR A 39 -6.16 -7.57 -21.71
CA THR A 39 -6.75 -8.90 -21.47
C THR A 39 -7.85 -8.84 -20.43
N LEU A 40 -7.65 -8.14 -19.31
CA LEU A 40 -8.67 -7.96 -18.28
C LEU A 40 -9.91 -7.27 -18.84
N ARG A 41 -9.75 -6.16 -19.58
CA ARG A 41 -10.86 -5.46 -20.22
C ARG A 41 -11.64 -6.37 -21.18
N LYS A 42 -10.94 -7.15 -21.99
CA LYS A 42 -11.56 -8.12 -22.91
C LYS A 42 -12.41 -9.13 -22.15
N ILE A 43 -11.86 -9.72 -21.08
CA ILE A 43 -12.57 -10.69 -20.25
C ILE A 43 -13.80 -10.07 -19.58
N LEU A 44 -13.67 -8.87 -19.01
CA LEU A 44 -14.80 -8.18 -18.38
C LEU A 44 -15.90 -7.79 -19.36
N LYS A 45 -15.57 -7.53 -20.64
CA LYS A 45 -16.54 -7.23 -21.68
C LYS A 45 -17.25 -8.48 -22.21
N THR A 46 -16.52 -9.58 -22.39
CA THR A 46 -17.03 -10.79 -23.04
C THR A 46 -17.57 -11.82 -22.05
N GLY A 47 -17.16 -11.75 -20.77
CA GLY A 47 -17.44 -12.80 -19.78
C GLY A 47 -16.71 -14.13 -20.08
N THR A 48 -15.68 -14.10 -20.93
CA THR A 48 -15.02 -15.33 -21.38
C THR A 48 -13.51 -15.20 -21.31
N VAL A 49 -12.82 -16.28 -20.98
CA VAL A 49 -11.36 -16.42 -21.04
C VAL A 49 -10.99 -17.37 -22.17
N THR A 50 -10.12 -16.89 -23.04
CA THR A 50 -9.51 -17.70 -24.11
C THR A 50 -8.00 -17.73 -23.85
N ILE A 51 -7.42 -18.93 -23.85
CA ILE A 51 -5.96 -19.07 -23.81
C ILE A 51 -5.43 -18.81 -25.21
N GLU A 52 -4.92 -17.60 -25.44
CA GLU A 52 -4.26 -17.27 -26.69
C GLU A 52 -2.82 -17.80 -26.62
N PRO A 53 -2.32 -18.53 -27.64
CA PRO A 53 -0.91 -18.86 -27.73
C PRO A 53 -0.12 -17.54 -27.78
N LEU A 54 1.00 -17.45 -27.06
CA LEU A 54 1.94 -16.34 -27.19
C LEU A 54 2.21 -16.14 -28.67
N LYS A 55 1.79 -15.00 -29.21
CA LYS A 55 1.94 -14.69 -30.62
C LYS A 55 3.39 -14.90 -31.04
N GLU A 56 3.59 -15.49 -32.19
CA GLU A 56 4.83 -15.86 -32.90
C GLU A 56 5.89 -14.74 -33.06
N TYR A 57 5.75 -13.63 -32.35
CA TYR A 57 6.58 -12.42 -32.51
C TYR A 57 8.03 -12.54 -32.04
N GLN A 58 8.42 -13.66 -31.39
CA GLN A 58 9.78 -13.76 -30.83
C GLN A 58 10.57 -15.04 -31.15
N LEU A 59 10.02 -15.97 -31.92
CA LEU A 59 10.74 -17.22 -32.22
C LEU A 59 10.78 -17.48 -33.74
N GLY A 60 11.58 -16.68 -34.42
CA GLY A 60 11.90 -16.81 -35.85
C GLY A 60 11.53 -18.16 -36.51
N GLY A 61 10.37 -18.26 -37.12
CA GLY A 61 10.04 -19.33 -38.05
C GLY A 61 9.71 -20.72 -37.48
N ILE A 62 9.54 -20.89 -36.16
CA ILE A 62 9.14 -22.16 -35.56
C ILE A 62 7.61 -22.23 -35.49
N THR A 63 7.02 -23.08 -36.32
CA THR A 63 5.58 -23.37 -36.27
C THR A 63 5.28 -24.19 -35.01
N VAL A 64 4.71 -23.56 -33.98
CA VAL A 64 4.27 -24.27 -32.80
C VAL A 64 2.84 -24.75 -33.04
N SER A 65 2.64 -26.04 -33.13
CA SER A 65 1.32 -26.65 -33.10
C SER A 65 0.81 -26.59 -31.65
N ALA A 66 0.12 -25.50 -31.32
CA ALA A 66 -0.46 -25.33 -29.98
C ALA A 66 -1.90 -25.86 -30.01
N ILE A 67 -2.24 -26.73 -29.05
CA ILE A 67 -3.61 -27.08 -28.75
C ILE A 67 -4.28 -25.77 -28.25
N ARG A 68 -5.37 -25.36 -28.93
CA ARG A 68 -6.19 -24.22 -28.50
C ARG A 68 -7.30 -24.74 -27.57
N PRO A 69 -7.22 -24.48 -26.27
CA PRO A 69 -8.30 -24.83 -25.38
C PRO A 69 -9.58 -24.06 -25.75
N GLU A 70 -10.71 -24.67 -25.49
CA GLU A 70 -12.00 -24.02 -25.68
C GLU A 70 -12.11 -22.77 -24.82
N THR A 71 -12.88 -21.79 -25.31
CA THR A 71 -13.20 -20.58 -24.55
C THR A 71 -14.05 -20.95 -23.35
N THR A 72 -13.68 -20.49 -22.17
CA THR A 72 -14.37 -20.77 -20.93
C THR A 72 -15.12 -19.53 -20.43
N GLU A 73 -16.38 -19.68 -20.11
CA GLU A 73 -17.16 -18.62 -19.45
C GLU A 73 -16.68 -18.41 -18.01
N VAL A 74 -16.54 -17.13 -17.63
CA VAL A 74 -16.14 -16.75 -16.28
C VAL A 74 -17.06 -15.67 -15.73
N ASN A 75 -17.47 -15.86 -14.49
CA ASN A 75 -18.22 -14.88 -13.71
C ASN A 75 -17.38 -14.45 -12.51
N VAL A 76 -16.59 -13.40 -12.68
CA VAL A 76 -15.64 -12.93 -11.66
C VAL A 76 -15.94 -11.48 -11.34
N LYS A 77 -15.94 -11.14 -10.05
CA LYS A 77 -15.97 -9.76 -9.57
C LYS A 77 -14.54 -9.28 -9.40
N VAL A 78 -14.17 -8.22 -10.12
CA VAL A 78 -12.83 -7.65 -10.10
C VAL A 78 -12.82 -6.41 -9.21
N ILE A 79 -11.85 -6.34 -8.31
CA ILE A 79 -11.60 -5.21 -7.43
C ILE A 79 -10.20 -4.69 -7.74
N LEU A 80 -10.11 -3.40 -8.09
CA LEU A 80 -8.83 -2.70 -8.24
C LEU A 80 -8.55 -1.90 -6.96
N VAL A 81 -7.37 -2.10 -6.40
CA VAL A 81 -6.89 -1.37 -5.22
C VAL A 81 -5.70 -0.51 -5.64
N GLY A 82 -5.75 0.77 -5.30
CA GLY A 82 -4.67 1.69 -5.67
C GLY A 82 -4.88 3.09 -5.13
N SER A 83 -3.97 4.01 -5.47
CA SER A 83 -4.14 5.43 -5.15
C SER A 83 -5.16 6.10 -6.07
N LEU A 84 -5.67 7.25 -5.61
CA LEU A 84 -6.56 8.09 -6.42
C LEU A 84 -5.92 8.48 -7.76
N TYR A 85 -4.59 8.62 -7.81
CA TYR A 85 -3.85 8.89 -9.04
C TYR A 85 -4.14 7.85 -10.15
N TYR A 86 -4.07 6.55 -9.82
CA TYR A 86 -4.37 5.49 -10.79
C TYR A 86 -5.83 5.49 -11.21
N TYR A 87 -6.75 5.79 -10.30
CA TYR A 87 -8.17 5.89 -10.62
C TYR A 87 -8.44 7.01 -11.63
N GLU A 88 -7.94 8.24 -11.36
CA GLU A 88 -8.13 9.39 -12.26
C GLU A 88 -7.44 9.16 -13.61
N MET A 89 -6.23 8.60 -13.61
CA MET A 89 -5.51 8.27 -14.83
C MET A 89 -6.28 7.25 -15.69
N LEU A 90 -6.78 6.15 -15.12
CA LEU A 90 -7.55 5.16 -15.86
C LEU A 90 -8.87 5.74 -16.36
N LYS A 91 -9.51 6.61 -15.58
CA LYS A 91 -10.75 7.27 -15.95
C LYS A 91 -10.57 8.25 -17.12
N GLU A 92 -9.42 8.93 -17.19
CA GLU A 92 -9.11 9.90 -18.24
C GLU A 92 -8.64 9.23 -19.54
N TYR A 93 -7.80 8.22 -19.45
CA TYR A 93 -7.14 7.60 -20.60
C TYR A 93 -7.79 6.31 -21.12
N ASP A 94 -8.80 5.77 -20.44
CA ASP A 94 -9.48 4.56 -20.84
C ASP A 94 -11.00 4.73 -20.87
N ASP A 95 -11.56 4.89 -22.08
CA ASP A 95 -13.00 5.09 -22.31
C ASP A 95 -13.89 3.96 -21.76
N ASP A 96 -13.34 2.78 -21.57
CA ASP A 96 -14.06 1.61 -21.07
C ASP A 96 -14.02 1.50 -19.54
N PHE A 97 -13.04 2.14 -18.90
CA PHE A 97 -12.83 2.01 -17.45
C PHE A 97 -14.10 2.30 -16.64
N SER A 98 -14.71 3.47 -16.87
CA SER A 98 -15.92 3.88 -16.15
C SER A 98 -17.15 3.00 -16.44
N LYS A 99 -17.16 2.28 -17.56
CA LYS A 99 -18.23 1.32 -17.91
C LYS A 99 -18.04 -0.01 -17.19
N LEU A 100 -16.80 -0.43 -17.00
CA LEU A 100 -16.42 -1.70 -16.35
C LEU A 100 -16.35 -1.57 -14.82
N PHE A 101 -15.82 -0.46 -14.31
CA PHE A 101 -15.63 -0.18 -12.90
C PHE A 101 -16.54 0.96 -12.44
N LYS A 102 -17.79 0.64 -12.14
CA LYS A 102 -18.85 1.62 -11.83
C LYS A 102 -18.79 2.17 -10.41
N MET A 103 -18.11 1.48 -9.49
CA MET A 103 -18.04 1.88 -8.09
C MET A 103 -16.61 2.29 -7.76
N CYS A 104 -16.48 3.50 -7.21
CA CYS A 104 -15.25 3.98 -6.59
C CYS A 104 -15.50 4.18 -5.10
N VAL A 105 -14.66 3.61 -4.26
CA VAL A 105 -14.70 3.76 -2.81
C VAL A 105 -13.40 4.43 -2.38
N LEU A 106 -13.52 5.62 -1.82
CA LEU A 106 -12.38 6.36 -1.28
C LEU A 106 -12.25 6.09 0.21
N PHE A 107 -11.03 5.79 0.63
CA PHE A 107 -10.66 5.69 2.03
C PHE A 107 -10.01 7.00 2.47
N ASP A 108 -10.50 7.57 3.57
CA ASP A 108 -9.93 8.77 4.16
C ASP A 108 -8.58 8.43 4.82
N TYR A 109 -7.69 9.42 4.87
CA TYR A 109 -6.38 9.32 5.53
C TYR A 109 -6.45 9.56 7.04
N GLU A 110 -7.58 10.07 7.52
CA GLU A 110 -7.80 10.40 8.92
C GLU A 110 -9.17 9.93 9.41
N MET A 111 -9.31 9.76 10.71
CA MET A 111 -10.55 9.44 11.41
C MET A 111 -10.65 10.27 12.68
N ASP A 112 -11.87 10.49 13.19
CA ASP A 112 -12.10 11.28 14.39
C ASP A 112 -11.44 10.68 15.63
N TYR A 113 -10.86 11.53 16.48
CA TYR A 113 -10.37 11.14 17.80
C TYR A 113 -11.55 10.92 18.76
N ASN A 114 -12.04 9.70 18.83
CA ASN A 114 -13.14 9.30 19.70
C ASN A 114 -12.91 7.89 20.25
N LYS A 115 -13.68 7.51 21.26
CA LYS A 115 -13.55 6.22 21.93
C LYS A 115 -13.64 5.03 20.94
N LYS A 116 -14.59 5.06 20.03
CA LYS A 116 -14.79 3.97 19.02
C LYS A 116 -13.55 3.76 18.16
N ASN A 117 -12.96 4.83 17.68
CA ASN A 117 -11.79 4.77 16.82
C ASN A 117 -10.51 4.41 17.62
N ILE A 118 -10.41 4.88 18.86
CA ILE A 118 -9.34 4.43 19.79
C ILE A 118 -9.44 2.92 20.01
N ASP A 119 -10.64 2.39 20.31
CA ASP A 119 -10.85 0.95 20.47
C ASP A 119 -10.50 0.17 19.21
N SER A 120 -10.73 0.75 18.03
CA SER A 120 -10.32 0.16 16.74
C SER A 120 -8.80 0.09 16.59
N VAL A 121 -8.08 1.14 16.98
CA VAL A 121 -6.59 1.13 17.00
C VAL A 121 -6.07 0.10 17.99
N VAL A 122 -6.64 0.02 19.18
CA VAL A 122 -6.27 -0.99 20.19
C VAL A 122 -6.48 -2.41 19.64
N SER A 123 -7.62 -2.65 18.99
CA SER A 123 -7.93 -3.94 18.36
C SER A 123 -6.95 -4.27 17.24
N PHE A 124 -6.61 -3.28 16.40
CA PHE A 124 -5.59 -3.43 15.38
C PHE A 124 -4.24 -3.81 15.98
N VAL A 125 -3.77 -3.09 17.00
CA VAL A 125 -2.48 -3.35 17.67
C VAL A 125 -2.42 -4.77 18.22
N ASN A 126 -3.44 -5.23 18.93
CA ASN A 126 -3.49 -6.57 19.50
C ASN A 126 -3.49 -7.66 18.40
N ASN A 127 -4.26 -7.46 17.34
CA ASN A 127 -4.30 -8.39 16.21
C ASN A 127 -2.97 -8.42 15.46
N PHE A 128 -2.32 -7.25 15.27
CA PHE A 128 -1.04 -7.12 14.59
C PHE A 128 0.07 -7.81 15.38
N VAL A 129 0.15 -7.57 16.70
CA VAL A 129 1.12 -8.22 17.60
C VAL A 129 0.99 -9.75 17.53
N SER A 130 -0.23 -10.27 17.53
CA SER A 130 -0.48 -11.72 17.42
C SER A 130 -0.10 -12.29 16.06
N LYS A 131 -0.49 -11.58 14.98
CA LYS A 131 -0.26 -12.02 13.60
C LYS A 131 1.22 -12.05 13.23
N GLU A 132 1.96 -11.03 13.64
CA GLU A 132 3.39 -10.89 13.36
C GLU A 132 4.27 -11.57 14.41
N ASN A 133 3.69 -12.30 15.37
CA ASN A 133 4.39 -12.98 16.46
C ASN A 133 5.34 -12.07 17.24
N LEU A 134 4.90 -10.84 17.51
CA LEU A 134 5.66 -9.88 18.31
C LEU A 134 5.49 -10.18 19.82
N LYS A 135 6.38 -9.62 20.64
CA LYS A 135 6.24 -9.66 22.09
C LYS A 135 4.94 -8.98 22.54
N PRO A 136 4.36 -9.41 23.67
CA PRO A 136 3.22 -8.71 24.26
C PRO A 136 3.48 -7.22 24.42
N ILE A 137 2.45 -6.40 24.27
CA ILE A 137 2.54 -4.95 24.38
C ILE A 137 1.80 -4.45 25.63
N ASP A 138 2.39 -3.52 26.37
CA ASP A 138 1.74 -2.96 27.53
C ASP A 138 0.77 -1.80 27.20
N LYS A 139 -0.09 -1.46 28.16
CA LYS A 139 -1.11 -0.42 28.00
C LYS A 139 -0.51 0.96 27.70
N ASN A 140 0.62 1.30 28.32
CA ASN A 140 1.25 2.61 28.12
C ASN A 140 1.86 2.70 26.71
N ALA A 141 2.45 1.62 26.21
CA ALA A 141 2.93 1.53 24.85
C ALA A 141 1.79 1.71 23.82
N ILE A 142 0.62 1.09 24.06
CA ILE A 142 -0.57 1.29 23.21
C ILE A 142 -1.00 2.76 23.25
N ARG A 143 -1.02 3.40 24.43
CA ARG A 143 -1.33 4.84 24.55
C ARG A 143 -0.40 5.69 23.69
N GLN A 144 0.91 5.42 23.72
CA GLN A 144 1.88 6.13 22.87
C GLN A 144 1.62 5.96 21.37
N LEU A 145 1.15 4.79 20.95
CA LEU A 145 0.76 4.56 19.54
C LEU A 145 -0.50 5.36 19.17
N VAL A 146 -1.48 5.47 20.08
CA VAL A 146 -2.66 6.31 19.87
C VAL A 146 -2.26 7.77 19.76
N GLU A 147 -1.41 8.28 20.66
CA GLU A 147 -0.87 9.65 20.60
C GLU A 147 -0.05 9.88 19.32
N TYR A 148 0.74 8.89 18.91
CA TYR A 148 1.49 8.95 17.65
C TYR A 148 0.57 8.99 16.43
N SER A 149 -0.54 8.26 16.45
CA SER A 149 -1.52 8.29 15.35
C SER A 149 -2.13 9.68 15.15
N THR A 150 -2.33 10.43 16.23
CA THR A 150 -2.79 11.83 16.20
C THR A 150 -1.71 12.75 15.64
N ARG A 151 -0.44 12.55 16.02
CA ARG A 151 0.68 13.32 15.44
C ARG A 151 0.84 13.08 13.94
N VAL A 152 0.65 11.84 13.47
CA VAL A 152 0.71 11.51 12.03
C VAL A 152 -0.45 12.14 11.25
N ALA A 153 -1.60 12.35 11.89
CA ALA A 153 -2.73 13.07 11.32
C ALA A 153 -2.54 14.60 11.29
N GLU A 154 -1.51 15.12 11.99
CA GLU A 154 -1.20 16.56 12.12
C GLU A 154 -2.36 17.41 12.69
N ARG A 155 -3.31 16.75 13.37
CA ARG A 155 -4.51 17.38 13.96
C ARG A 155 -4.81 16.76 15.31
N GLN A 156 -5.17 17.59 16.30
CA GLN A 156 -5.45 17.12 17.67
C GLN A 156 -6.77 16.36 17.78
N ASP A 157 -7.73 16.63 16.90
CA ASP A 157 -9.07 16.03 16.85
C ASP A 157 -9.16 14.80 15.92
N LYS A 158 -8.05 14.41 15.30
CA LYS A 158 -7.99 13.31 14.33
C LYS A 158 -6.90 12.29 14.67
N MET A 159 -7.06 11.11 14.09
CA MET A 159 -6.11 10.00 14.12
C MET A 159 -5.87 9.49 12.70
N THR A 160 -4.69 9.02 12.40
CA THR A 160 -4.40 8.45 11.08
C THR A 160 -5.12 7.12 10.84
N THR A 161 -5.60 6.90 9.63
CA THR A 161 -6.08 5.60 9.16
C THR A 161 -4.97 4.76 8.51
N ARG A 162 -3.75 5.28 8.43
CA ARG A 162 -2.58 4.57 7.88
C ARG A 162 -2.03 3.58 8.88
N PHE A 163 -2.75 2.52 9.15
CA PHE A 163 -2.37 1.51 10.14
C PHE A 163 -1.03 0.82 9.83
N GLY A 164 -0.62 0.75 8.56
CA GLY A 164 0.72 0.28 8.20
C GLY A 164 1.83 1.04 8.91
N THR A 165 1.71 2.38 9.03
CA THR A 165 2.69 3.21 9.74
C THR A 165 2.77 2.84 11.24
N LEU A 166 1.64 2.52 11.87
CA LEU A 166 1.62 2.05 13.27
C LEU A 166 2.23 0.66 13.39
N GLY A 167 1.94 -0.23 12.43
CA GLY A 167 2.55 -1.57 12.35
C GLY A 167 4.06 -1.52 12.23
N ASP A 168 4.59 -0.63 11.40
CA ASP A 168 6.04 -0.44 11.26
C ASP A 168 6.68 0.00 12.59
N VAL A 169 6.03 0.92 13.33
CA VAL A 169 6.53 1.34 14.66
C VAL A 169 6.50 0.18 15.65
N LEU A 170 5.48 -0.68 15.59
CA LEU A 170 5.39 -1.87 16.44
C LEU A 170 6.53 -2.87 16.17
N ILE A 171 6.84 -3.13 14.90
CA ILE A 171 7.95 -4.01 14.51
C ILE A 171 9.27 -3.44 15.04
N GLU A 172 9.50 -2.15 14.86
CA GLU A 172 10.72 -1.50 15.34
C GLU A 172 10.79 -1.49 16.89
N ALA A 173 9.69 -1.18 17.57
CA ALA A 173 9.61 -1.23 19.04
C ALA A 173 9.88 -2.64 19.60
N ASN A 174 9.39 -3.68 18.90
CA ASN A 174 9.70 -5.07 19.23
C ASN A 174 11.19 -5.38 19.08
N THR A 175 11.84 -4.83 18.04
CA THR A 175 13.29 -4.97 17.85
C THR A 175 14.04 -4.35 19.01
N TRP A 176 13.65 -3.14 19.46
CA TRP A 176 14.25 -2.52 20.64
C TRP A 176 14.00 -3.32 21.92
N ALA A 177 12.79 -3.88 22.12
CA ALA A 177 12.51 -4.75 23.26
C ALA A 177 13.40 -6.00 23.26
N ASN A 178 13.67 -6.58 22.09
CA ASN A 178 14.59 -7.70 21.96
C ASN A 178 16.03 -7.34 22.30
N MET A 179 16.51 -6.20 21.78
CA MET A 179 17.88 -5.73 22.05
C MET A 179 18.09 -5.37 23.53
N ASP A 180 17.07 -4.82 24.17
CA ASP A 180 17.12 -4.44 25.58
C ASP A 180 16.77 -5.64 26.54
N GLY A 181 16.57 -6.85 26.00
CA GLY A 181 16.27 -8.08 26.78
C GLY A 181 14.94 -8.07 27.52
N LEU A 182 13.96 -7.28 27.04
CA LEU A 182 12.64 -7.15 27.65
C LEU A 182 11.67 -8.22 27.16
N ASP A 183 10.78 -8.72 28.01
CA ASP A 183 9.74 -9.69 27.62
C ASP A 183 8.50 -9.05 27.00
N THR A 184 8.36 -7.73 27.13
CA THR A 184 7.21 -6.96 26.65
C THR A 184 7.64 -5.68 25.94
N ILE A 185 6.84 -5.27 24.94
CA ILE A 185 6.99 -3.95 24.30
C ILE A 185 6.40 -2.92 25.25
N ASN A 186 7.25 -2.12 25.86
CA ASN A 186 6.83 -1.06 26.79
C ASN A 186 6.84 0.32 26.10
N GLU A 187 6.36 1.34 26.85
CA GLU A 187 6.31 2.73 26.39
C GLU A 187 7.67 3.23 25.85
N LYS A 188 8.77 2.89 26.53
CA LYS A 188 10.11 3.35 26.11
C LYS A 188 10.52 2.79 24.76
N CYS A 189 10.17 1.53 24.48
CA CYS A 189 10.45 0.90 23.18
C CYS A 189 9.70 1.62 22.05
N VAL A 190 8.43 1.97 22.26
CA VAL A 190 7.63 2.69 21.25
C VAL A 190 8.17 4.10 21.04
N LEU A 191 8.46 4.84 22.09
CA LEU A 191 9.05 6.18 21.99
C LEU A 191 10.42 6.15 21.29
N LYS A 192 11.27 5.15 21.63
CA LYS A 192 12.58 4.96 20.99
C LYS A 192 12.43 4.69 19.49
N ALA A 193 11.48 3.82 19.10
CA ALA A 193 11.19 3.55 17.69
C ALA A 193 10.73 4.82 16.95
N ILE A 194 9.79 5.58 17.53
CA ILE A 194 9.30 6.83 16.93
C ILE A 194 10.43 7.84 16.75
N ASN A 195 11.22 8.08 17.80
CA ASN A 195 12.31 9.04 17.76
C ASN A 195 13.39 8.66 16.73
N LYS A 196 13.76 7.37 16.67
CA LYS A 196 14.74 6.90 15.71
C LYS A 196 14.24 6.96 14.26
N ARG A 197 12.93 6.83 14.03
CA ARG A 197 12.35 7.09 12.69
C ARG A 197 12.49 8.55 12.30
N ILE A 198 12.22 9.47 13.21
CA ILE A 198 12.39 10.91 12.98
C ILE A 198 13.86 11.24 12.72
N GLU A 199 14.78 10.78 13.58
CA GLU A 199 16.21 11.01 13.43
C GLU A 199 16.74 10.57 12.06
N ARG A 200 16.33 9.41 11.56
CA ARG A 200 16.78 8.87 10.26
C ARG A 200 16.42 9.73 9.05
N VAL A 201 15.38 10.53 9.14
CA VAL A 201 14.92 11.40 8.03
C VAL A 201 15.16 12.89 8.30
N ASN A 202 15.79 13.23 9.43
CA ASN A 202 15.92 14.60 9.91
C ASN A 202 17.03 15.40 9.21
N ILE A 203 17.82 14.77 8.34
CA ILE A 203 19.00 15.39 7.69
C ILE A 203 18.66 16.71 6.96
N TYR A 204 17.46 16.81 6.41
CA TYR A 204 17.03 18.04 5.73
C TYR A 204 16.71 19.17 6.72
N ALA A 205 16.08 18.83 7.85
CA ALA A 205 15.80 19.79 8.90
C ALA A 205 17.10 20.27 9.58
N GLU A 206 18.05 19.38 9.80
CA GLU A 206 19.39 19.73 10.31
C GLU A 206 20.12 20.68 9.37
N LYS A 207 20.16 20.37 8.06
CA LYS A 207 20.74 21.28 7.06
C LYS A 207 20.06 22.64 7.03
N TYR A 208 18.71 22.67 7.15
CA TYR A 208 17.98 23.93 7.19
C TYR A 208 18.34 24.76 8.43
N ILE A 209 18.47 24.11 9.59
CA ILE A 209 18.92 24.76 10.83
C ILE A 209 20.36 25.28 10.67
N ASP A 210 21.23 24.53 10.02
CA ASP A 210 22.61 24.95 9.79
C ASP A 210 22.68 26.17 8.86
N MET A 211 21.86 26.22 7.80
CA MET A 211 21.75 27.41 6.93
C MET A 211 21.29 28.66 7.71
N ILE A 212 20.42 28.49 8.72
CA ILE A 212 20.02 29.60 9.62
C ILE A 212 21.21 30.02 10.50
N LYS A 213 21.94 29.07 11.10
CA LYS A 213 23.11 29.35 11.95
C LYS A 213 24.26 30.01 11.16
N GLU A 214 24.42 29.64 9.91
CA GLU A 214 25.42 30.17 8.99
C GLU A 214 25.01 31.51 8.35
N ASN A 215 23.84 32.04 8.70
CA ASN A 215 23.24 33.25 8.14
C ASN A 215 22.99 33.21 6.63
N GLU A 216 22.86 32.03 6.04
CA GLU A 216 22.36 31.88 4.67
C GLU A 216 20.87 32.16 4.62
N ILE A 217 20.12 31.78 5.66
CA ILE A 217 18.72 32.16 5.87
C ILE A 217 18.66 33.09 7.06
N LEU A 218 18.27 34.35 6.82
CA LEU A 218 18.18 35.38 7.85
C LEU A 218 16.87 35.27 8.61
N ILE A 219 16.91 34.74 9.84
CA ILE A 219 15.79 34.73 10.78
C ILE A 219 16.25 35.39 12.07
N ASP A 220 15.78 36.62 12.34
CA ASP A 220 15.98 37.29 13.62
C ASP A 220 14.75 37.06 14.49
N THR A 221 14.93 36.44 15.65
CA THR A 221 13.85 36.19 16.63
C THR A 221 13.70 37.29 17.69
N THR A 222 14.59 38.27 17.67
CA THR A 222 14.61 39.38 18.65
C THR A 222 15.04 40.67 17.93
N GLY A 223 14.45 41.80 18.35
CA GLY A 223 14.76 43.12 17.83
C GLY A 223 13.89 43.54 16.65
N GLU A 224 14.10 44.78 16.20
CA GLU A 224 13.44 45.34 15.02
C GLU A 224 14.50 45.61 13.92
N LYS A 225 14.24 45.13 12.70
CA LYS A 225 15.04 45.45 11.51
C LYS A 225 14.17 46.05 10.42
N VAL A 226 14.55 47.22 9.93
CA VAL A 226 13.85 47.91 8.85
C VAL A 226 14.13 47.16 7.53
N GLY A 227 13.06 46.74 6.86
CA GLY A 227 13.13 46.14 5.51
C GLY A 227 13.26 44.61 5.51
N GLN A 228 13.10 43.93 6.64
CA GLN A 228 13.03 42.47 6.71
C GLN A 228 11.57 42.02 6.84
N ILE A 229 11.10 41.17 5.89
CA ILE A 229 9.82 40.47 5.95
C ILE A 229 10.14 38.99 6.12
N ASN A 230 9.68 38.39 7.19
CA ASN A 230 9.77 36.95 7.44
C ASN A 230 8.49 36.25 7.00
#